data_a630a255f0857b773ccb312840c490ce
#
_entry.id   a630a255f0857b773ccb312840c490ce
#
_cell.length_a   1.000
_cell.length_b   1.000
_cell.length_c   1.000
_cell.angle_alpha   90.00
_cell.angle_beta   90.00
_cell.angle_gamma   90.00
#
_symmetry.space_group_name_H-M   'P 1'
#
loop_
_entity.id
_entity.type
_entity.pdbx_description
1 polymer ?
#
loop_
_entity_poly.entity_id
_entity_poly.type
_entity_poly.pdbx_seq_one_letter_code
_entity_poly.pdbx_strand_id
1 'polypeptide(L)'
;MKSTLKILFADDDFKYSLVLKRFLEREGYEVTYTGNGTMALKQFPVVKPDLVLLDINMPGLNGFEVAEKIREQDRHVLIFFLSDRSDKNDRLKGFSLRGNDYLAKPFYSEELIARIKDRFEIGVHESVQEESFHFGNTTFNYTTNEIRTGNNKVLITSRQADLLRILATNLNLAVDRDLLLETVWGTSSYANSLALNVQVTYLRKALHNDPSTGIVLQLRPSHEKDASSPNWKVISCVSGAVSYTHLT
;
A
#
# COMPACT_ATOMS: atom_id res chain seq x y z
N MET A 1 14.42 23.66 -1.60
CA MET A 1 15.31 22.78 -0.80
C MET A 1 14.51 21.53 -0.48
N LYS A 2 14.98 20.35 -0.93
CA LYS A 2 14.33 19.08 -0.64
C LYS A 2 14.42 18.85 0.88
N SER A 3 13.31 18.76 1.60
CA SER A 3 13.34 18.46 3.03
C SER A 3 13.86 17.02 3.22
N THR A 4 14.82 16.85 4.11
CA THR A 4 15.34 15.51 4.45
C THR A 4 14.22 14.69 5.09
N LEU A 5 13.95 13.48 4.58
CA LEU A 5 12.95 12.59 5.14
C LEU A 5 13.36 12.13 6.55
N LYS A 6 12.42 12.23 7.48
CA LYS A 6 12.59 11.83 8.87
C LYS A 6 12.04 10.43 9.09
N ILE A 7 12.87 9.56 9.64
CA ILE A 7 12.52 8.18 9.96
C ILE A 7 12.59 7.98 11.46
N LEU A 8 11.50 7.50 12.06
CA LEU A 8 11.49 6.96 13.41
C LEU A 8 11.66 5.44 13.31
N PHE A 9 12.73 4.91 13.88
CA PHE A 9 13.06 3.50 13.82
C PHE A 9 13.02 2.88 15.22
N ALA A 10 12.17 1.89 15.44
CA ALA A 10 12.02 1.17 16.68
C ALA A 10 12.31 -0.33 16.50
N ASP A 11 13.27 -0.84 17.25
CA ASP A 11 13.74 -2.22 17.20
C ASP A 11 14.56 -2.51 18.46
N ASP A 12 14.44 -3.65 19.10
CA ASP A 12 15.14 -3.99 20.35
C ASP A 12 16.53 -4.60 20.10
N ASP A 13 16.84 -5.08 18.89
CA ASP A 13 18.21 -5.47 18.51
C ASP A 13 19.07 -4.23 18.21
N PHE A 14 19.73 -3.76 19.26
CA PHE A 14 20.61 -2.58 19.17
C PHE A 14 21.73 -2.73 18.12
N LYS A 15 22.32 -3.92 17.99
CA LYS A 15 23.46 -4.14 17.07
C LYS A 15 23.02 -4.04 15.61
N TYR A 16 21.97 -4.74 15.28
CA TYR A 16 21.36 -4.70 13.95
C TYR A 16 20.89 -3.28 13.61
N SER A 17 20.17 -2.66 14.53
CA SER A 17 19.59 -1.34 14.36
C SER A 17 20.64 -0.24 14.15
N LEU A 18 21.79 -0.34 14.84
CA LEU A 18 22.86 0.64 14.65
C LEU A 18 23.45 0.57 13.23
N VAL A 19 23.58 -0.62 12.67
CA VAL A 19 24.08 -0.81 11.29
C VAL A 19 23.07 -0.25 10.30
N LEU A 20 21.79 -0.61 10.44
CA LEU A 20 20.72 -0.15 9.56
C LEU A 20 20.54 1.37 9.65
N LYS A 21 20.56 1.94 10.86
CA LYS A 21 20.52 3.39 11.07
C LYS A 21 21.63 4.11 10.29
N ARG A 22 22.88 3.67 10.43
CA ARG A 22 24.02 4.27 9.72
C ARG A 22 23.88 4.16 8.20
N PHE A 23 23.33 3.05 7.72
CA PHE A 23 23.06 2.86 6.30
C PHE A 23 22.03 3.85 5.80
N LEU A 24 20.89 4.01 6.50
CA LEU A 24 19.84 4.96 6.16
C LEU A 24 20.36 6.42 6.20
N GLU A 25 21.17 6.77 7.21
CA GLU A 25 21.76 8.11 7.31
C GLU A 25 22.72 8.41 6.15
N ARG A 26 23.49 7.43 5.68
CA ARG A 26 24.34 7.55 4.47
C ARG A 26 23.54 7.78 3.20
N GLU A 27 22.33 7.24 3.12
CA GLU A 27 21.39 7.47 2.02
C GLU A 27 20.66 8.84 2.11
N GLY A 28 20.97 9.63 3.14
CA GLY A 28 20.48 11.00 3.29
C GLY A 28 19.22 11.15 4.12
N TYR A 29 18.80 10.11 4.88
CA TYR A 29 17.65 10.18 5.78
C TYR A 29 18.04 10.68 7.17
N GLU A 30 17.15 11.39 7.85
CA GLU A 30 17.30 11.76 9.26
C GLU A 30 16.65 10.65 10.12
N VAL A 31 17.46 9.89 10.88
CA VAL A 31 16.99 8.69 11.57
C VAL A 31 17.03 8.85 13.09
N THR A 32 15.88 8.83 13.72
CA THR A 32 15.73 8.71 15.18
C THR A 32 15.47 7.25 15.55
N TYR A 33 16.41 6.65 16.27
CA TYR A 33 16.31 5.26 16.75
C TYR A 33 15.80 5.20 18.18
N THR A 34 14.98 4.17 18.46
CA THR A 34 14.50 3.83 19.81
C THR A 34 14.55 2.31 20.02
N GLY A 35 14.99 1.85 21.19
CA GLY A 35 15.14 0.43 21.48
C GLY A 35 13.86 -0.27 21.97
N ASN A 36 12.70 0.39 21.95
CA ASN A 36 11.42 -0.20 22.36
C ASN A 36 10.23 0.65 21.92
N GLY A 37 9.03 0.03 21.93
CA GLY A 37 7.80 0.68 21.49
C GLY A 37 7.35 1.86 22.35
N THR A 38 7.59 1.82 23.67
CA THR A 38 7.23 2.93 24.59
C THR A 38 8.02 4.19 24.27
N MET A 39 9.32 4.05 23.98
CA MET A 39 10.16 5.17 23.58
C MET A 39 9.78 5.67 22.19
N ALA A 40 9.43 4.78 21.26
CA ALA A 40 8.94 5.18 19.97
C ALA A 40 7.71 6.09 20.04
N LEU A 41 6.72 5.73 20.86
CA LEU A 41 5.52 6.55 21.10
C LEU A 41 5.83 7.91 21.73
N LYS A 42 6.81 7.99 22.61
CA LYS A 42 7.24 9.27 23.20
C LYS A 42 7.95 10.16 22.18
N GLN A 43 8.75 9.57 21.30
CA GLN A 43 9.49 10.30 20.28
C GLN A 43 8.62 10.71 19.06
N PHE A 44 7.57 9.97 18.77
CA PHE A 44 6.72 10.19 17.60
C PHE A 44 6.23 11.66 17.48
N PRO A 45 5.58 12.27 18.48
CA PRO A 45 5.11 13.66 18.38
C PRO A 45 6.24 14.70 18.34
N VAL A 46 7.44 14.35 18.82
CA VAL A 46 8.62 15.23 18.83
C VAL A 46 9.30 15.23 17.47
N VAL A 47 9.54 14.03 16.92
CA VAL A 47 10.24 13.83 15.65
C VAL A 47 9.36 14.23 14.46
N LYS A 48 8.05 13.96 14.55
CA LYS A 48 7.09 14.09 13.45
C LYS A 48 7.64 13.42 12.19
N PRO A 49 7.82 12.10 12.22
CA PRO A 49 8.46 11.36 11.14
C PRO A 49 7.56 11.28 9.91
N ASP A 50 8.19 11.20 8.75
CA ASP A 50 7.52 10.89 7.49
C ASP A 50 7.31 9.38 7.35
N LEU A 51 8.21 8.58 7.95
CA LEU A 51 8.18 7.11 7.97
C LEU A 51 8.48 6.58 9.36
N VAL A 52 7.74 5.56 9.78
CA VAL A 52 8.02 4.78 10.98
C VAL A 52 8.40 3.35 10.58
N LEU A 53 9.59 2.90 10.98
CA LEU A 53 10.03 1.50 10.87
C LEU A 53 9.80 0.85 12.22
N LEU A 54 8.99 -0.21 12.29
CA LEU A 54 8.64 -0.89 13.52
C LEU A 54 9.02 -2.36 13.47
N ASP A 55 9.94 -2.76 14.32
CA ASP A 55 10.04 -4.18 14.63
C ASP A 55 8.77 -4.67 15.33
N ILE A 56 8.29 -5.84 14.93
CA ILE A 56 7.06 -6.41 15.52
C ILE A 56 7.34 -7.00 16.88
N ASN A 57 8.48 -7.67 17.05
CA ASN A 57 8.78 -8.46 18.25
C ASN A 57 9.56 -7.70 19.32
N MET A 58 9.11 -6.51 19.68
CA MET A 58 9.72 -5.73 20.76
C MET A 58 9.16 -6.10 22.14
N PRO A 59 10.00 -6.08 23.22
CA PRO A 59 9.51 -6.28 24.57
C PRO A 59 8.62 -5.12 25.03
N GLY A 60 7.59 -5.45 25.82
CA GLY A 60 6.59 -4.48 26.28
C GLY A 60 5.54 -4.22 25.21
N LEU A 61 5.53 -3.05 24.62
CA LEU A 61 4.66 -2.75 23.49
C LEU A 61 5.27 -3.27 22.20
N ASN A 62 4.59 -4.22 21.55
CA ASN A 62 4.99 -4.75 20.26
C ASN A 62 4.71 -3.75 19.13
N GLY A 63 5.29 -3.99 17.93
CA GLY A 63 5.17 -3.06 16.81
C GLY A 63 3.74 -2.80 16.37
N PHE A 64 2.83 -3.77 16.49
CA PHE A 64 1.42 -3.59 16.15
C PHE A 64 0.71 -2.66 17.13
N GLU A 65 0.95 -2.82 18.43
CA GLU A 65 0.37 -1.95 19.46
C GLU A 65 0.89 -0.52 19.34
N VAL A 66 2.16 -0.36 18.94
CA VAL A 66 2.75 0.95 18.65
C VAL A 66 2.07 1.57 17.42
N ALA A 67 1.89 0.80 16.34
CA ALA A 67 1.24 1.28 15.13
C ALA A 67 -0.20 1.71 15.38
N GLU A 68 -0.96 0.97 16.18
CA GLU A 68 -2.33 1.32 16.56
C GLU A 68 -2.38 2.68 17.25
N LYS A 69 -1.52 2.90 18.26
CA LYS A 69 -1.43 4.18 18.98
C LYS A 69 -0.93 5.33 18.12
N ILE A 70 -0.06 5.07 17.15
CA ILE A 70 0.36 6.06 16.16
C ILE A 70 -0.83 6.43 15.26
N ARG A 71 -1.63 5.46 14.80
CA ARG A 71 -2.80 5.70 13.96
C ARG A 71 -3.91 6.52 14.64
N GLU A 72 -3.99 6.48 15.97
CA GLU A 72 -4.85 7.37 16.75
C GLU A 72 -4.41 8.85 16.65
N GLN A 73 -3.09 9.08 16.55
CA GLN A 73 -2.50 10.42 16.49
C GLN A 73 -2.35 10.91 15.04
N ASP A 74 -1.88 10.04 14.15
CA ASP A 74 -1.66 10.32 12.73
C ASP A 74 -2.07 9.12 11.87
N ARG A 75 -3.07 9.36 11.00
CA ARG A 75 -3.61 8.34 10.10
C ARG A 75 -2.83 8.21 8.79
N HIS A 76 -1.91 9.15 8.52
CA HIS A 76 -1.27 9.29 7.22
C HIS A 76 0.21 8.93 7.21
N VAL A 77 0.91 9.01 8.35
CA VAL A 77 2.32 8.65 8.42
C VAL A 77 2.55 7.24 7.87
N LEU A 78 3.61 7.06 7.09
CA LEU A 78 3.94 5.73 6.57
C LEU A 78 4.47 4.84 7.70
N ILE A 79 4.02 3.59 7.75
CA ILE A 79 4.48 2.58 8.71
C ILE A 79 4.91 1.34 7.93
N PHE A 80 6.19 0.95 8.10
CA PHE A 80 6.73 -0.31 7.61
C PHE A 80 7.01 -1.21 8.79
N PHE A 81 6.50 -2.44 8.73
CA PHE A 81 6.79 -3.45 9.73
C PHE A 81 8.02 -4.26 9.33
N LEU A 82 8.91 -4.47 10.30
CA LEU A 82 10.06 -5.36 10.19
C LEU A 82 9.77 -6.58 11.07
N SER A 83 10.03 -7.80 10.58
CA SER A 83 9.68 -8.99 11.36
C SER A 83 10.55 -10.19 11.04
N ASP A 84 10.98 -10.90 12.07
CA ASP A 84 11.64 -12.20 11.97
C ASP A 84 10.70 -13.32 11.52
N ARG A 85 9.40 -13.07 11.53
CA ARG A 85 8.39 -14.07 11.19
C ARG A 85 7.76 -13.80 9.84
N SER A 86 7.80 -14.80 9.00
CA SER A 86 7.00 -14.88 7.77
C SER A 86 5.55 -15.34 8.05
N ASP A 87 5.05 -15.25 9.31
CA ASP A 87 3.74 -15.77 9.68
C ASP A 87 2.63 -14.98 8.97
N LYS A 88 1.74 -15.75 8.35
CA LYS A 88 0.58 -15.24 7.60
C LYS A 88 -0.35 -14.37 8.47
N ASN A 89 -0.50 -14.72 9.75
CA ASN A 89 -1.39 -14.01 10.67
C ASN A 89 -0.82 -12.64 11.05
N ASP A 90 0.49 -12.52 11.23
CA ASP A 90 1.16 -11.26 11.54
C ASP A 90 1.08 -10.29 10.36
N ARG A 91 1.25 -10.78 9.13
CA ARG A 91 1.03 -9.98 7.92
C ARG A 91 -0.40 -9.46 7.79
N LEU A 92 -1.39 -10.31 8.05
CA LEU A 92 -2.80 -9.91 8.00
C LEU A 92 -3.12 -8.86 9.08
N LYS A 93 -2.54 -8.99 10.27
CA LYS A 93 -2.68 -8.03 11.35
C LYS A 93 -2.02 -6.69 11.00
N GLY A 94 -0.80 -6.69 10.45
CA GLY A 94 -0.12 -5.48 9.99
C GLY A 94 -0.95 -4.71 8.96
N PHE A 95 -1.57 -5.41 8.02
CA PHE A 95 -2.44 -4.78 7.02
C PHE A 95 -3.75 -4.24 7.59
N SER A 96 -4.34 -4.89 8.59
CA SER A 96 -5.54 -4.39 9.27
C SER A 96 -5.28 -3.08 10.01
N LEU A 97 -4.06 -2.85 10.47
CA LEU A 97 -3.60 -1.64 11.15
C LEU A 97 -3.12 -0.53 10.19
N ARG A 98 -3.44 -0.66 8.88
CA ARG A 98 -2.99 0.27 7.84
C ARG A 98 -1.46 0.42 7.78
N GLY A 99 -0.73 -0.66 8.03
CA GLY A 99 0.69 -0.74 7.68
C GLY A 99 0.86 -0.59 6.17
N ASN A 100 1.82 0.22 5.78
CA ASN A 100 2.05 0.53 4.36
C ASN A 100 2.92 -0.53 3.69
N ASP A 101 3.81 -1.18 4.46
CA ASP A 101 4.64 -2.27 3.97
C ASP A 101 5.06 -3.23 5.10
N TYR A 102 5.62 -4.39 4.71
CA TYR A 102 6.06 -5.45 5.60
C TYR A 102 7.30 -6.12 5.04
N LEU A 103 8.43 -6.05 5.77
CA LEU A 103 9.68 -6.68 5.40
C LEU A 103 10.01 -7.80 6.38
N ALA A 104 10.24 -9.01 5.83
CA ALA A 104 10.70 -10.14 6.62
C ALA A 104 12.22 -10.06 6.82
N LYS A 105 12.68 -10.16 8.06
CA LYS A 105 14.11 -10.32 8.40
C LYS A 105 14.54 -11.78 8.12
N PRO A 106 15.74 -12.01 7.58
CA PRO A 106 16.69 -11.00 7.14
C PRO A 106 16.33 -10.40 5.78
N PHE A 107 16.53 -9.09 5.62
CA PHE A 107 16.36 -8.38 4.34
C PHE A 107 17.65 -7.60 4.01
N TYR A 108 17.83 -7.29 2.74
CA TYR A 108 18.92 -6.41 2.31
C TYR A 108 18.55 -4.95 2.56
N SER A 109 19.51 -4.16 3.05
CA SER A 109 19.28 -2.73 3.31
C SER A 109 18.84 -1.98 2.03
N GLU A 110 19.35 -2.42 0.88
CA GLU A 110 18.99 -1.91 -0.45
C GLU A 110 17.52 -2.16 -0.79
N GLU A 111 16.95 -3.29 -0.35
CA GLU A 111 15.52 -3.58 -0.52
C GLU A 111 14.67 -2.58 0.25
N LEU A 112 15.05 -2.31 1.51
CA LEU A 112 14.36 -1.29 2.32
C LEU A 112 14.42 0.09 1.66
N ILE A 113 15.61 0.49 1.16
CA ILE A 113 15.79 1.77 0.45
C ILE A 113 14.91 1.83 -0.80
N ALA A 114 14.89 0.77 -1.61
CA ALA A 114 14.06 0.72 -2.80
C ALA A 114 12.57 0.93 -2.46
N ARG A 115 12.09 0.30 -1.39
CA ARG A 115 10.70 0.45 -0.91
C ARG A 115 10.42 1.85 -0.36
N ILE A 116 11.39 2.44 0.37
CA ILE A 116 11.27 3.82 0.84
C ILE A 116 11.21 4.77 -0.36
N LYS A 117 12.15 4.65 -1.30
CA LYS A 117 12.19 5.47 -2.51
C LYS A 117 10.89 5.34 -3.31
N ASP A 118 10.41 4.12 -3.55
CA ASP A 118 9.13 3.88 -4.22
C ASP A 118 7.96 4.63 -3.57
N ARG A 119 7.93 4.73 -2.24
CA ARG A 119 6.87 5.43 -1.51
C ARG A 119 7.02 6.95 -1.47
N PHE A 120 8.24 7.47 -1.57
CA PHE A 120 8.53 8.90 -1.48
C PHE A 120 8.97 9.51 -2.81
N GLU A 121 9.57 8.75 -3.76
CA GLU A 121 9.95 9.23 -5.09
C GLU A 121 8.77 9.33 -6.05
N ILE A 122 7.67 8.64 -5.79
CA ILE A 122 6.38 8.92 -6.45
C ILE A 122 5.96 10.39 -6.21
N GLY A 123 6.55 11.09 -5.23
CA GLY A 123 6.37 12.53 -4.95
C GLY A 123 7.40 13.47 -5.58
N VAL A 124 8.37 13.00 -6.36
CA VAL A 124 9.47 13.83 -6.92
C VAL A 124 9.60 13.73 -8.44
N HIS A 125 8.48 13.57 -9.13
CA HIS A 125 8.41 14.04 -10.51
C HIS A 125 7.94 15.50 -10.52
N GLU A 126 8.75 16.33 -11.14
CA GLU A 126 8.54 17.75 -11.42
C GLU A 126 7.08 18.08 -11.68
N SER A 127 6.61 19.17 -11.05
CA SER A 127 5.21 19.62 -11.10
C SER A 127 4.21 18.49 -10.79
N VAL A 128 3.76 18.43 -9.54
CA VAL A 128 2.67 17.55 -9.10
C VAL A 128 1.43 17.87 -9.95
N GLN A 129 1.35 17.28 -11.14
CA GLN A 129 0.06 16.98 -11.70
C GLN A 129 -0.52 15.92 -10.76
N GLU A 130 -1.53 16.30 -10.00
CA GLU A 130 -2.32 15.35 -9.22
C GLU A 130 -2.68 14.20 -10.14
N GLU A 131 -2.06 13.01 -9.92
CA GLU A 131 -2.39 11.85 -10.75
C GLU A 131 -3.81 11.43 -10.39
N SER A 132 -4.76 11.95 -11.13
CA SER A 132 -6.17 11.68 -10.94
C SER A 132 -6.76 10.96 -12.14
N PHE A 133 -7.56 9.96 -11.87
CA PHE A 133 -8.30 9.19 -12.85
C PHE A 133 -9.78 9.53 -12.74
N HIS A 134 -10.40 9.84 -13.87
CA HIS A 134 -11.82 10.17 -13.93
C HIS A 134 -12.60 9.05 -14.59
N PHE A 135 -13.65 8.59 -13.92
CA PHE A 135 -14.48 7.48 -14.38
C PHE A 135 -15.96 7.87 -14.19
N GLY A 136 -16.57 8.46 -15.20
CA GLY A 136 -17.92 9.00 -15.08
C GLY A 136 -18.01 10.00 -13.91
N ASN A 137 -18.81 9.70 -12.90
CA ASN A 137 -19.00 10.55 -11.72
C ASN A 137 -17.99 10.26 -10.59
N THR A 138 -17.04 9.35 -10.81
CA THR A 138 -16.04 8.96 -9.82
C THR A 138 -14.67 9.50 -10.21
N THR A 139 -13.99 10.12 -9.26
CA THR A 139 -12.59 10.55 -9.37
C THR A 139 -11.75 9.77 -8.38
N PHE A 140 -10.67 9.18 -8.84
CA PHE A 140 -9.64 8.58 -8.01
C PHE A 140 -8.40 9.46 -8.05
N ASN A 141 -8.02 10.03 -6.92
CA ASN A 141 -6.76 10.75 -6.75
C ASN A 141 -5.74 9.79 -6.13
N TYR A 142 -4.73 9.40 -6.93
CA TYR A 142 -3.68 8.47 -6.49
C TYR A 142 -2.76 9.10 -5.45
N THR A 143 -2.46 10.39 -5.57
CA THR A 143 -1.57 11.12 -4.65
C THR A 143 -2.13 11.17 -3.22
N THR A 144 -3.45 11.34 -3.09
CA THR A 144 -4.12 11.42 -1.79
C THR A 144 -4.78 10.10 -1.35
N ASN A 145 -4.71 9.05 -2.18
CA ASN A 145 -5.41 7.77 -1.97
C ASN A 145 -6.92 7.95 -1.75
N GLU A 146 -7.51 8.89 -2.47
CA GLU A 146 -8.90 9.29 -2.30
C GLU A 146 -9.75 8.87 -3.50
N ILE A 147 -10.88 8.21 -3.23
CA ILE A 147 -11.94 8.00 -4.21
C ILE A 147 -13.10 8.93 -3.85
N ARG A 148 -13.54 9.72 -4.82
CA ARG A 148 -14.68 10.63 -4.68
C ARG A 148 -15.74 10.28 -5.71
N THR A 149 -16.96 10.02 -5.25
CA THR A 149 -18.15 9.79 -6.10
C THR A 149 -19.25 10.73 -5.66
N GLY A 150 -19.52 11.76 -6.45
CA GLY A 150 -20.40 12.85 -6.06
C GLY A 150 -19.91 13.52 -4.77
N ASN A 151 -20.76 13.52 -3.73
CA ASN A 151 -20.42 14.05 -2.41
C ASN A 151 -19.74 13.03 -1.48
N ASN A 152 -19.65 11.78 -1.87
CA ASN A 152 -19.02 10.73 -1.07
C ASN A 152 -17.52 10.72 -1.29
N LYS A 153 -16.78 10.68 -0.18
CA LYS A 153 -15.32 10.61 -0.14
C LYS A 153 -14.89 9.37 0.65
N VAL A 154 -14.06 8.53 0.03
CA VAL A 154 -13.51 7.31 0.64
C VAL A 154 -12.01 7.35 0.52
N LEU A 155 -11.30 7.21 1.65
CA LEU A 155 -9.86 7.00 1.67
C LEU A 155 -9.57 5.51 1.57
N ILE A 156 -8.66 5.16 0.67
CA ILE A 156 -8.20 3.78 0.45
C ILE A 156 -6.75 3.63 0.92
N THR A 157 -6.32 2.40 1.15
CA THR A 157 -4.92 2.13 1.50
C THR A 157 -4.01 2.29 0.29
N SER A 158 -2.70 2.51 0.51
CA SER A 158 -1.73 2.62 -0.59
C SER A 158 -1.77 1.40 -1.51
N ARG A 159 -1.87 0.17 -0.98
CA ARG A 159 -2.02 -1.03 -1.82
C ARG A 159 -3.30 -1.08 -2.64
N GLN A 160 -4.39 -0.58 -2.09
CA GLN A 160 -5.63 -0.42 -2.86
C GLN A 160 -5.47 0.64 -3.94
N ALA A 161 -4.74 1.71 -3.65
CA ALA A 161 -4.42 2.74 -4.62
C ALA A 161 -3.52 2.21 -5.73
N ASP A 162 -2.46 1.45 -5.40
CA ASP A 162 -1.59 0.80 -6.38
C ASP A 162 -2.38 -0.14 -7.31
N LEU A 163 -3.24 -0.98 -6.74
CA LEU A 163 -4.13 -1.85 -7.52
C LEU A 163 -5.05 -1.04 -8.42
N LEU A 164 -5.71 -0.04 -7.87
CA LEU A 164 -6.66 0.78 -8.62
C LEU A 164 -5.96 1.57 -9.72
N ARG A 165 -4.74 2.05 -9.50
CA ARG A 165 -3.91 2.71 -10.49
C ARG A 165 -3.61 1.81 -11.68
N ILE A 166 -3.10 0.58 -11.42
CA ILE A 166 -2.82 -0.39 -12.49
C ILE A 166 -4.09 -0.69 -13.29
N LEU A 167 -5.21 -0.87 -12.61
CA LEU A 167 -6.49 -1.13 -13.27
C LEU A 167 -7.00 0.10 -14.05
N ALA A 168 -6.79 1.30 -13.52
CA ALA A 168 -7.19 2.56 -14.13
C ALA A 168 -6.37 2.90 -15.38
N THR A 169 -5.08 2.59 -15.38
CA THR A 169 -4.21 2.76 -16.57
C THR A 169 -4.49 1.73 -17.64
N ASN A 170 -5.15 0.61 -17.31
CA ASN A 170 -5.54 -0.44 -18.23
C ASN A 170 -7.06 -0.56 -18.42
N LEU A 171 -7.75 0.59 -18.49
CA LEU A 171 -9.22 0.61 -18.64
C LEU A 171 -9.67 -0.20 -19.84
N ASN A 172 -10.73 -0.98 -19.65
CA ASN A 172 -11.32 -1.87 -20.65
C ASN A 172 -10.41 -3.01 -21.14
N LEU A 173 -9.23 -3.17 -20.55
CA LEU A 173 -8.34 -4.30 -20.79
C LEU A 173 -8.41 -5.29 -19.62
N ALA A 174 -8.23 -6.57 -19.95
CA ALA A 174 -8.02 -7.57 -18.92
C ALA A 174 -6.58 -7.45 -18.40
N VAL A 175 -6.41 -7.35 -17.08
CA VAL A 175 -5.09 -7.34 -16.44
C VAL A 175 -4.85 -8.72 -15.83
N ASP A 176 -3.69 -9.29 -16.12
CA ASP A 176 -3.28 -10.58 -15.63
C ASP A 176 -3.14 -10.57 -14.09
N ARG A 177 -3.56 -11.67 -13.47
CA ARG A 177 -3.52 -11.80 -12.01
C ARG A 177 -2.11 -11.83 -11.46
N ASP A 178 -1.20 -12.57 -12.10
CA ASP A 178 0.16 -12.71 -11.65
C ASP A 178 0.92 -11.40 -11.81
N LEU A 179 0.66 -10.65 -12.87
CA LEU A 179 1.17 -9.28 -13.04
C LEU A 179 0.73 -8.36 -11.90
N LEU A 180 -0.53 -8.41 -11.47
CA LEU A 180 -1.02 -7.63 -10.33
C LEU A 180 -0.32 -8.04 -9.03
N LEU A 181 -0.15 -9.35 -8.82
CA LEU A 181 0.50 -9.89 -7.63
C LEU A 181 1.99 -9.51 -7.58
N GLU A 182 2.69 -9.64 -8.67
CA GLU A 182 4.11 -9.29 -8.77
C GLU A 182 4.32 -7.78 -8.59
N THR A 183 3.49 -6.96 -9.25
CA THR A 183 3.63 -5.50 -9.18
C THR A 183 3.31 -4.96 -7.78
N VAL A 184 2.26 -5.46 -7.11
CA VAL A 184 1.79 -4.89 -5.84
C VAL A 184 2.39 -5.60 -4.62
N TRP A 185 2.75 -6.89 -4.72
CA TRP A 185 3.28 -7.69 -3.62
C TRP A 185 4.70 -8.21 -3.86
N GLY A 186 5.25 -8.03 -5.06
CA GLY A 186 6.59 -8.50 -5.43
C GLY A 186 6.67 -10.01 -5.74
N THR A 187 5.63 -10.79 -5.44
CA THR A 187 5.58 -12.24 -5.72
C THR A 187 4.15 -12.74 -5.93
N SER A 188 3.96 -13.68 -6.85
CA SER A 188 2.70 -14.40 -7.04
C SER A 188 2.63 -15.62 -6.12
N SER A 189 2.30 -15.41 -4.84
CA SER A 189 2.08 -16.48 -3.88
C SER A 189 0.58 -16.74 -3.65
N TYR A 190 0.23 -17.97 -3.18
CA TYR A 190 -1.15 -18.27 -2.81
C TYR A 190 -1.71 -17.32 -1.74
N ALA A 191 -0.89 -16.91 -0.76
CA ALA A 191 -1.28 -15.97 0.26
C ALA A 191 -1.57 -14.57 -0.32
N ASN A 192 -0.74 -14.09 -1.25
CA ASN A 192 -0.95 -12.83 -1.95
C ASN A 192 -2.19 -12.89 -2.85
N SER A 193 -2.46 -14.06 -3.42
CA SER A 193 -3.66 -14.32 -4.21
C SER A 193 -4.95 -14.16 -3.39
N LEU A 194 -4.97 -14.61 -2.14
CA LEU A 194 -6.08 -14.39 -1.22
C LEU A 194 -6.18 -12.90 -0.82
N ALA A 195 -5.03 -12.27 -0.54
CA ALA A 195 -4.98 -10.85 -0.22
C ALA A 195 -5.53 -9.98 -1.36
N LEU A 196 -5.18 -10.29 -2.62
CA LEU A 196 -5.72 -9.60 -3.79
C LEU A 196 -7.26 -9.66 -3.83
N ASN A 197 -7.86 -10.84 -3.61
CA ASN A 197 -9.32 -10.98 -3.60
C ASN A 197 -9.99 -10.10 -2.54
N VAL A 198 -9.36 -10.00 -1.36
CA VAL A 198 -9.83 -9.14 -0.27
C VAL A 198 -9.74 -7.67 -0.69
N GLN A 199 -8.59 -7.23 -1.21
CA GLN A 199 -8.40 -5.83 -1.62
C GLN A 199 -9.36 -5.42 -2.74
N VAL A 200 -9.60 -6.29 -3.72
CA VAL A 200 -10.59 -6.03 -4.77
C VAL A 200 -12.01 -5.93 -4.22
N THR A 201 -12.34 -6.74 -3.22
CA THR A 201 -13.66 -6.66 -2.55
C THR A 201 -13.83 -5.29 -1.86
N TYR A 202 -12.79 -4.78 -1.20
CA TYR A 202 -12.81 -3.43 -0.62
C TYR A 202 -12.92 -2.34 -1.68
N LEU A 203 -12.15 -2.44 -2.77
CA LEU A 203 -12.24 -1.49 -3.88
C LEU A 203 -13.63 -1.48 -4.52
N ARG A 204 -14.25 -2.65 -4.70
CA ARG A 204 -15.65 -2.72 -5.18
C ARG A 204 -16.61 -1.95 -4.28
N LYS A 205 -16.47 -2.10 -2.96
CA LYS A 205 -17.28 -1.34 -1.99
C LYS A 205 -16.98 0.16 -2.07
N ALA A 206 -15.71 0.55 -2.17
CA ALA A 206 -15.31 1.95 -2.25
C ALA A 206 -15.80 2.63 -3.54
N LEU A 207 -15.82 1.89 -4.64
CA LEU A 207 -16.32 2.34 -5.95
C LEU A 207 -17.84 2.14 -6.10
N HIS A 208 -18.50 1.61 -5.07
CA HIS A 208 -19.92 1.20 -5.06
C HIS A 208 -20.29 0.15 -6.12
N ASN A 209 -19.35 -0.28 -6.95
CA ASN A 209 -19.48 -1.27 -8.03
C ASN A 209 -20.79 -1.13 -8.84
N ASP A 210 -21.22 0.09 -9.06
CA ASP A 210 -22.44 0.46 -9.75
C ASP A 210 -22.08 1.09 -11.11
N PRO A 211 -22.62 0.56 -12.23
CA PRO A 211 -22.38 1.13 -13.56
C PRO A 211 -22.71 2.62 -13.65
N SER A 212 -23.67 3.13 -12.86
CA SER A 212 -24.01 4.55 -12.82
C SER A 212 -22.91 5.43 -12.23
N THR A 213 -21.99 4.87 -11.43
CA THR A 213 -20.85 5.58 -10.83
C THR A 213 -19.58 5.54 -11.70
N GLY A 214 -19.62 4.81 -12.82
CA GLY A 214 -18.60 4.86 -13.86
C GLY A 214 -17.55 3.75 -13.84
N ILE A 215 -17.38 2.98 -12.76
CA ILE A 215 -16.43 1.87 -12.71
C ILE A 215 -17.06 0.57 -12.21
N VAL A 216 -16.78 -0.52 -12.94
CA VAL A 216 -17.10 -1.88 -12.51
C VAL A 216 -15.82 -2.73 -12.53
N LEU A 217 -15.45 -3.28 -11.36
CA LEU A 217 -14.38 -4.27 -11.24
C LEU A 217 -14.97 -5.67 -11.41
N GLN A 218 -14.61 -6.38 -12.48
CA GLN A 218 -15.06 -7.74 -12.75
C GLN A 218 -13.91 -8.74 -12.72
N LEU A 219 -14.15 -9.88 -12.09
CA LEU A 219 -13.33 -11.08 -12.25
C LEU A 219 -13.87 -11.85 -13.43
N ARG A 220 -13.02 -12.16 -14.42
CA ARG A 220 -13.35 -13.10 -15.48
C ARG A 220 -12.40 -14.28 -15.46
N PRO A 221 -12.88 -15.50 -15.62
CA PRO A 221 -12.01 -16.65 -15.89
C PRO A 221 -11.32 -16.44 -17.24
N SER A 222 -10.05 -16.81 -17.36
CA SER A 222 -9.35 -16.86 -18.63
C SER A 222 -10.03 -17.89 -19.53
N HIS A 223 -10.33 -17.51 -20.77
CA HIS A 223 -10.91 -18.44 -21.77
C HIS A 223 -9.88 -19.41 -22.37
N GLU A 224 -8.62 -19.31 -21.99
CA GLU A 224 -7.60 -20.30 -22.36
C GLU A 224 -7.58 -21.46 -21.36
N LYS A 225 -7.28 -22.65 -21.88
CA LYS A 225 -7.37 -23.97 -21.22
C LYS A 225 -6.58 -24.15 -19.92
N ASP A 226 -6.05 -23.09 -19.33
CA ASP A 226 -5.39 -23.08 -18.03
C ASP A 226 -6.31 -22.44 -16.98
N ALA A 227 -7.07 -23.30 -16.32
CA ALA A 227 -8.08 -22.92 -15.31
C ALA A 227 -7.49 -22.34 -14.00
N SER A 228 -6.19 -22.00 -13.98
CA SER A 228 -5.49 -21.59 -12.76
C SER A 228 -5.42 -20.09 -12.50
N SER A 229 -5.69 -19.24 -13.50
CA SER A 229 -5.52 -17.78 -13.36
C SER A 229 -6.73 -16.99 -13.88
N PRO A 230 -7.65 -16.55 -13.00
CA PRO A 230 -8.71 -15.63 -13.41
C PRO A 230 -8.14 -14.23 -13.69
N ASN A 231 -8.40 -13.69 -14.87
CA ASN A 231 -8.02 -12.33 -15.27
C ASN A 231 -9.01 -11.30 -14.75
N TRP A 232 -8.52 -10.10 -14.43
CA TRP A 232 -9.32 -8.98 -13.93
C TRP A 232 -9.59 -7.98 -15.04
N LYS A 233 -10.81 -7.46 -15.09
CA LYS A 233 -11.17 -6.39 -16.03
C LYS A 233 -11.82 -5.23 -15.31
N VAL A 234 -11.32 -4.01 -15.56
CA VAL A 234 -11.97 -2.76 -15.19
C VAL A 234 -12.76 -2.27 -16.38
N ILE A 235 -14.04 -2.03 -16.20
CA ILE A 235 -14.91 -1.47 -17.23
C ILE A 235 -15.34 -0.09 -16.75
N SER A 236 -15.01 0.96 -17.51
CA SER A 236 -15.61 2.27 -17.30
C SER A 236 -16.96 2.31 -18.01
N CYS A 237 -18.02 2.61 -17.27
CA CYS A 237 -19.31 2.90 -17.86
C CYS A 237 -19.44 4.41 -18.03
N VAL A 238 -19.37 4.91 -19.26
CA VAL A 238 -19.84 6.28 -19.56
C VAL A 238 -21.36 6.23 -19.62
N SER A 239 -22.02 7.12 -18.90
CA SER A 239 -23.49 7.19 -18.89
C SER A 239 -24.05 7.36 -20.29
N GLY A 240 -24.73 6.32 -20.78
CA GLY A 240 -25.43 6.33 -22.05
C GLY A 240 -24.95 5.26 -23.03
N ALA A 241 -25.50 4.06 -22.89
CA ALA A 241 -25.36 2.89 -23.77
C ALA A 241 -24.23 1.92 -23.40
N VAL A 242 -24.59 0.93 -22.58
CA VAL A 242 -23.86 -0.33 -22.52
C VAL A 242 -24.27 -1.18 -23.71
N SER A 243 -23.49 -1.17 -24.78
CA SER A 243 -23.63 -2.20 -25.81
C SER A 243 -22.75 -3.39 -25.40
N TYR A 244 -23.42 -4.42 -24.89
CA TYR A 244 -22.82 -5.74 -24.75
C TYR A 244 -22.69 -6.34 -26.14
N THR A 245 -21.55 -6.23 -26.77
CA THR A 245 -21.24 -7.11 -27.90
C THR A 245 -20.78 -8.44 -27.33
N HIS A 246 -21.68 -9.41 -27.35
CA HIS A 246 -21.30 -10.81 -27.32
C HIS A 246 -20.42 -11.08 -28.54
N LEU A 247 -19.15 -11.35 -28.31
CA LEU A 247 -18.34 -12.05 -29.29
C LEU A 247 -18.53 -13.53 -29.02
N THR A 248 -19.26 -14.16 -29.93
CA THR A 248 -19.37 -15.62 -30.15
C THR A 248 -18.01 -16.26 -30.36
#